data_527a20771d3d03bf79af9d17346a2569
#
_entry.id   527a20771d3d03bf79af9d17346a2569
#
_cell.length_a   1.000
_cell.length_b   1.000
_cell.length_c   1.000
_cell.angle_alpha   90.00
_cell.angle_beta   90.00
_cell.angle_gamma   90.00
#
_symmetry.space_group_name_H-M   'P 1'
#
loop_
_entity.id
_entity.type
_entity.pdbx_description
1 polymer ?
#
loop_
_entity_poly.entity_id
_entity_poly.type
_entity_poly.pdbx_seq_one_letter_code
_entity_poly.pdbx_strand_id
1 'polypeptide(L)'
;CLYSADGGVPGDFHFQHYAARAMGGAGLVFTEMTCVAEDARITPGCAGLWTDAQEAAWARLVDFTHRHTQAKLCLQLGHAGRKGATKLMWDGIDQPLEAGAWPILSASAVPYFPHSQVPRAMTRADMDRIRDDFVAATRRAERCGFDMLELHCAHGYLLASFLSPLTNIRDDEYGGRIENRLRYPLEVFAAMRAAWPAAKPMSVRISATDWKDGGLTDGDCLAIARAFAAAGVDLVDVSTGQTVQDAEPVYGRMFQVPWSDMIRNEAGVATMCVGNITTADQVNTILGAGRADLVALARPHLANPSFTLHAAAQYGVRDIACPPQYLWGKDALLRNASREQADLRELRLKARPRSHAPSADALVSPNVG
;
A
#
# COMPACT_ATOMS: atom_id res chain seq x y z
N CYS A 1 -8.88 -3.84 2.22
CA CYS A 1 -10.06 -4.08 1.36
C CYS A 1 -11.33 -3.66 2.09
N LEU A 2 -12.30 -3.13 1.34
CA LEU A 2 -13.59 -2.68 1.88
C LEU A 2 -14.59 -3.82 2.01
N TYR A 3 -14.40 -4.89 1.26
CA TYR A 3 -15.27 -6.08 1.22
C TYR A 3 -16.76 -5.74 1.03
N SER A 4 -17.05 -4.71 0.24
CA SER A 4 -18.41 -4.16 0.06
C SER A 4 -18.88 -4.23 -1.40
N ALA A 5 -18.20 -5.01 -2.24
CA ALA A 5 -18.60 -5.24 -3.62
C ALA A 5 -19.68 -6.33 -3.70
N ASP A 6 -20.57 -6.20 -4.65
CA ASP A 6 -21.53 -7.24 -5.03
C ASP A 6 -21.14 -7.85 -6.37
N GLY A 7 -20.91 -9.17 -6.39
CA GLY A 7 -20.39 -9.84 -7.60
C GLY A 7 -19.09 -9.23 -8.14
N GLY A 8 -18.28 -8.64 -7.28
CA GLY A 8 -17.07 -7.92 -7.64
C GLY A 8 -17.30 -6.49 -8.15
N VAL A 9 -18.54 -6.02 -8.27
CA VAL A 9 -18.86 -4.66 -8.74
C VAL A 9 -18.68 -3.67 -7.59
N PRO A 10 -17.77 -2.67 -7.68
CA PRO A 10 -17.65 -1.63 -6.67
C PRO A 10 -18.89 -0.74 -6.65
N GLY A 11 -19.52 -0.65 -5.47
CA GLY A 11 -20.75 0.12 -5.25
C GLY A 11 -20.50 1.55 -4.75
N ASP A 12 -21.56 2.20 -4.27
CA ASP A 12 -21.52 3.59 -3.77
C ASP A 12 -20.61 3.75 -2.55
N PHE A 13 -20.43 2.72 -1.73
CA PHE A 13 -19.49 2.77 -0.61
C PHE A 13 -18.04 2.94 -1.11
N HIS A 14 -17.64 2.19 -2.15
CA HIS A 14 -16.32 2.35 -2.79
C HIS A 14 -16.19 3.74 -3.41
N PHE A 15 -17.21 4.19 -4.14
CA PHE A 15 -17.21 5.51 -4.76
C PHE A 15 -16.99 6.61 -3.71
N GLN A 16 -17.80 6.63 -2.65
CA GLN A 16 -17.67 7.59 -1.54
C GLN A 16 -16.28 7.51 -0.90
N HIS A 17 -15.80 6.28 -0.65
CA HIS A 17 -14.53 6.06 0.02
C HIS A 17 -13.37 6.69 -0.75
N TYR A 18 -13.20 6.37 -2.04
CA TYR A 18 -12.08 6.87 -2.83
C TYR A 18 -12.23 8.35 -3.19
N ALA A 19 -13.42 8.78 -3.59
CA ALA A 19 -13.70 10.17 -3.91
C ALA A 19 -13.44 11.11 -2.73
N ALA A 20 -13.81 10.72 -1.52
CA ALA A 20 -13.56 11.54 -0.33
C ALA A 20 -12.06 11.78 -0.07
N ARG A 21 -11.20 10.77 -0.29
CA ARG A 21 -9.74 10.92 -0.12
C ARG A 21 -9.13 11.77 -1.22
N ALA A 22 -9.58 11.59 -2.46
CA ALA A 22 -9.16 12.44 -3.58
C ALA A 22 -9.55 13.91 -3.35
N MET A 23 -10.79 14.18 -2.94
CA MET A 23 -11.25 15.54 -2.57
C MET A 23 -10.54 16.07 -1.33
N GLY A 24 -10.11 15.19 -0.43
CA GLY A 24 -9.36 15.50 0.80
C GLY A 24 -7.89 15.85 0.58
N GLY A 25 -7.44 15.99 -0.67
CA GLY A 25 -6.12 16.47 -1.04
C GLY A 25 -5.05 15.40 -1.21
N ALA A 26 -5.39 14.11 -1.17
CA ALA A 26 -4.45 13.05 -1.52
C ALA A 26 -4.00 13.21 -2.98
N GLY A 27 -2.69 13.22 -3.24
CA GLY A 27 -2.15 13.37 -4.60
C GLY A 27 -2.26 12.10 -5.44
N LEU A 28 -2.18 10.94 -4.79
CA LEU A 28 -2.33 9.62 -5.40
C LEU A 28 -3.15 8.74 -4.47
N VAL A 29 -4.20 8.11 -4.99
CA VAL A 29 -5.08 7.20 -4.24
C VAL A 29 -4.97 5.81 -4.85
N PHE A 30 -4.59 4.83 -4.04
CA PHE A 30 -4.57 3.42 -4.42
C PHE A 30 -5.91 2.78 -4.12
N THR A 31 -6.38 1.93 -5.02
CA THR A 31 -7.53 1.07 -4.71
C THR A 31 -7.11 -0.04 -3.74
N GLU A 32 -8.09 -0.69 -3.13
CA GLU A 32 -7.89 -2.00 -2.53
C GLU A 32 -7.44 -3.02 -3.58
N MET A 33 -6.90 -4.16 -3.12
CA MET A 33 -6.61 -5.27 -4.03
C MET A 33 -7.85 -5.60 -4.86
N THR A 34 -7.77 -5.30 -6.15
CA THR A 34 -8.82 -5.52 -7.13
C THR A 34 -8.56 -6.84 -7.84
N CYS A 35 -9.51 -7.76 -7.78
CA CYS A 35 -9.34 -9.11 -8.25
C CYS A 35 -9.39 -9.19 -9.78
N VAL A 36 -8.47 -9.95 -10.38
CA VAL A 36 -8.37 -10.12 -11.83
C VAL A 36 -9.35 -11.15 -12.39
N ALA A 37 -9.90 -12.01 -11.54
CA ALA A 37 -10.86 -13.07 -11.88
C ALA A 37 -11.77 -13.36 -10.69
N GLU A 38 -12.83 -14.13 -10.92
CA GLU A 38 -13.77 -14.48 -9.87
C GLU A 38 -13.13 -15.33 -8.76
N ASP A 39 -12.29 -16.27 -9.13
CA ASP A 39 -11.53 -17.13 -8.20
C ASP A 39 -10.32 -16.42 -7.55
N ALA A 40 -10.03 -15.18 -7.98
CA ALA A 40 -8.99 -14.35 -7.39
C ALA A 40 -9.39 -13.66 -6.08
N ARG A 41 -10.66 -13.74 -5.66
CA ARG A 41 -11.19 -13.04 -4.49
C ARG A 41 -10.66 -13.60 -3.17
N ILE A 42 -10.46 -12.72 -2.19
CA ILE A 42 -10.24 -13.11 -0.79
C ILE A 42 -11.56 -13.57 -0.21
N THR A 43 -12.59 -12.71 -0.33
CA THR A 43 -13.95 -12.91 0.19
C THR A 43 -14.98 -12.63 -0.92
N PRO A 44 -16.24 -13.03 -0.77
CA PRO A 44 -17.30 -12.68 -1.73
C PRO A 44 -17.45 -11.17 -1.96
N GLY A 45 -17.11 -10.34 -0.96
CA GLY A 45 -17.21 -8.88 -1.01
C GLY A 45 -16.02 -8.15 -1.66
N CYS A 46 -15.04 -8.85 -2.23
CA CYS A 46 -13.90 -8.21 -2.91
C CYS A 46 -14.32 -7.54 -4.21
N ALA A 47 -13.80 -6.35 -4.46
CA ALA A 47 -13.92 -5.68 -5.76
C ALA A 47 -13.07 -6.38 -6.83
N GLY A 48 -13.51 -6.31 -8.07
CA GLY A 48 -12.85 -6.95 -9.20
C GLY A 48 -12.84 -6.12 -10.48
N LEU A 49 -12.14 -6.65 -11.50
CA LEU A 49 -12.11 -6.03 -12.83
C LEU A 49 -12.02 -7.09 -13.94
N TRP A 50 -12.95 -8.03 -13.95
CA TRP A 50 -13.05 -9.11 -14.96
C TRP A 50 -14.33 -9.06 -15.80
N THR A 51 -15.30 -8.17 -15.48
CA THR A 51 -16.56 -7.97 -16.22
C THR A 51 -16.73 -6.52 -16.67
N ASP A 52 -17.63 -6.30 -17.64
CA ASP A 52 -17.96 -4.96 -18.14
C ASP A 52 -18.67 -4.10 -17.07
N ALA A 53 -19.49 -4.72 -16.21
CA ALA A 53 -20.16 -4.01 -15.12
C ALA A 53 -19.15 -3.45 -14.11
N GLN A 54 -18.12 -4.22 -13.79
CA GLN A 54 -17.02 -3.79 -12.91
C GLN A 54 -16.21 -2.66 -13.57
N GLU A 55 -15.90 -2.79 -14.86
CA GLU A 55 -15.21 -1.75 -15.66
C GLU A 55 -16.01 -0.44 -15.65
N ALA A 56 -17.32 -0.48 -15.91
CA ALA A 56 -18.17 0.71 -15.88
C ALA A 56 -18.21 1.39 -14.50
N ALA A 57 -18.25 0.61 -13.41
CA ALA A 57 -18.26 1.15 -12.06
C ALA A 57 -16.91 1.84 -11.70
N TRP A 58 -15.78 1.24 -12.05
CA TRP A 58 -14.47 1.86 -11.89
C TRP A 58 -14.29 3.10 -12.76
N ALA A 59 -14.71 3.06 -14.04
CA ALA A 59 -14.65 4.20 -14.95
C ALA A 59 -15.43 5.42 -14.41
N ARG A 60 -16.60 5.19 -13.79
CA ARG A 60 -17.37 6.25 -13.10
C ARG A 60 -16.55 6.96 -12.01
N LEU A 61 -15.84 6.18 -11.19
CA LEU A 61 -14.99 6.73 -10.11
C LEU A 61 -13.81 7.53 -10.68
N VAL A 62 -13.13 6.99 -11.69
CA VAL A 62 -11.98 7.64 -12.34
C VAL A 62 -12.40 8.96 -12.96
N ASP A 63 -13.48 8.95 -13.74
CA ASP A 63 -14.02 10.14 -14.38
C ASP A 63 -14.42 11.24 -13.36
N PHE A 64 -15.10 10.86 -12.27
CA PHE A 64 -15.41 11.80 -11.19
C PHE A 64 -14.15 12.42 -10.58
N THR A 65 -13.16 11.57 -10.26
CA THR A 65 -11.92 12.01 -9.64
C THR A 65 -11.17 13.00 -10.53
N HIS A 66 -11.01 12.68 -11.81
CA HIS A 66 -10.30 13.55 -12.74
C HIS A 66 -11.04 14.87 -13.03
N ARG A 67 -12.38 14.87 -13.04
CA ARG A 67 -13.17 16.09 -13.25
C ARG A 67 -13.17 17.03 -12.04
N HIS A 68 -13.11 16.49 -10.84
CA HIS A 68 -13.36 17.28 -9.62
C HIS A 68 -12.14 17.45 -8.72
N THR A 69 -11.05 16.73 -8.98
CA THR A 69 -9.82 16.80 -8.19
C THR A 69 -8.58 16.79 -9.07
N GLN A 70 -7.41 16.99 -8.46
CA GLN A 70 -6.12 16.78 -9.13
C GLN A 70 -5.48 15.44 -8.75
N ALA A 71 -6.16 14.64 -7.94
CA ALA A 71 -5.67 13.33 -7.52
C ALA A 71 -5.50 12.38 -8.70
N LYS A 72 -4.48 11.53 -8.62
CA LYS A 72 -4.26 10.41 -9.51
C LYS A 72 -4.77 9.13 -8.85
N LEU A 73 -5.17 8.17 -9.67
CA LEU A 73 -5.68 6.88 -9.21
C LEU A 73 -4.77 5.75 -9.68
N CYS A 74 -4.32 4.93 -8.73
CA CYS A 74 -3.63 3.68 -8.98
C CYS A 74 -4.55 2.49 -8.70
N LEU A 75 -4.69 1.59 -9.67
CA LEU A 75 -5.41 0.33 -9.47
C LEU A 75 -4.43 -0.76 -9.03
N GLN A 76 -4.63 -1.34 -7.86
CA GLN A 76 -3.88 -2.50 -7.41
C GLN A 76 -4.54 -3.79 -7.89
N LEU A 77 -3.92 -4.51 -8.82
CA LEU A 77 -4.38 -5.81 -9.32
C LEU A 77 -3.77 -6.96 -8.53
N GLY A 78 -4.59 -7.95 -8.18
CA GLY A 78 -4.14 -9.08 -7.39
C GLY A 78 -5.00 -10.33 -7.53
N HIS A 79 -4.48 -11.41 -6.95
CA HIS A 79 -5.15 -12.70 -6.82
C HIS A 79 -4.86 -13.25 -5.42
N ALA A 80 -5.91 -13.59 -4.66
CA ALA A 80 -5.79 -14.00 -3.26
C ALA A 80 -4.97 -15.29 -3.05
N GLY A 81 -4.93 -16.15 -4.06
CA GLY A 81 -4.18 -17.40 -3.94
C GLY A 81 -4.70 -18.25 -2.78
N ARG A 82 -3.78 -18.77 -1.97
CA ARG A 82 -4.08 -19.63 -0.82
C ARG A 82 -4.83 -18.97 0.32
N LYS A 83 -5.03 -17.65 0.27
CA LYS A 83 -5.80 -16.87 1.24
C LYS A 83 -7.19 -16.48 0.73
N GLY A 84 -7.63 -17.09 -0.37
CA GLY A 84 -8.94 -16.90 -0.97
C GLY A 84 -10.03 -17.75 -0.33
N ALA A 85 -11.29 -17.52 -0.76
CA ALA A 85 -12.49 -18.24 -0.33
C ALA A 85 -12.73 -18.17 1.18
N THR A 86 -12.56 -16.99 1.79
CA THR A 86 -12.78 -16.74 3.21
C THR A 86 -14.03 -15.90 3.48
N LYS A 87 -14.52 -15.92 4.73
CA LYS A 87 -15.60 -15.05 5.21
C LYS A 87 -15.20 -13.59 5.16
N LEU A 88 -16.17 -12.68 5.16
CA LEU A 88 -15.93 -11.26 5.36
C LEU A 88 -15.21 -11.04 6.70
N MET A 89 -14.36 -10.01 6.78
CA MET A 89 -13.51 -9.75 7.94
C MET A 89 -14.31 -9.67 9.26
N TRP A 90 -15.50 -9.07 9.22
CA TRP A 90 -16.38 -8.90 10.39
C TRP A 90 -17.24 -10.13 10.71
N ASP A 91 -17.33 -11.11 9.80
CA ASP A 91 -18.04 -12.38 10.00
C ASP A 91 -17.10 -13.52 10.42
N GLY A 92 -15.79 -13.26 10.44
CA GLY A 92 -14.74 -14.21 10.80
C GLY A 92 -13.52 -14.07 9.91
N ILE A 93 -12.58 -13.19 10.32
CA ILE A 93 -11.34 -12.97 9.57
C ILE A 93 -10.60 -14.28 9.31
N ASP A 94 -10.19 -14.49 8.05
CA ASP A 94 -9.44 -15.65 7.57
C ASP A 94 -10.14 -17.02 7.79
N GLN A 95 -11.42 -17.05 8.22
CA GLN A 95 -12.16 -18.30 8.32
C GLN A 95 -12.66 -18.75 6.93
N PRO A 96 -12.52 -20.03 6.58
CA PRO A 96 -13.04 -20.55 5.31
C PRO A 96 -14.55 -20.32 5.16
N LEU A 97 -15.01 -20.12 3.93
CA LEU A 97 -16.43 -20.13 3.63
C LEU A 97 -17.03 -21.52 3.88
N GLU A 98 -18.16 -21.57 4.58
CA GLU A 98 -18.91 -22.83 4.85
C GLU A 98 -19.70 -23.28 3.63
N ALA A 99 -20.13 -22.34 2.79
CA ALA A 99 -20.87 -22.59 1.56
C ALA A 99 -20.39 -21.64 0.45
N GLY A 100 -20.46 -22.09 -0.80
CA GLY A 100 -20.07 -21.27 -1.95
C GLY A 100 -18.58 -21.00 -2.07
N ALA A 101 -17.74 -21.76 -1.36
CA ALA A 101 -16.29 -21.67 -1.51
C ALA A 101 -15.86 -22.13 -2.91
N TRP A 102 -14.93 -21.41 -3.49
CA TRP A 102 -14.31 -21.77 -4.78
C TRP A 102 -12.95 -22.42 -4.55
N PRO A 103 -12.47 -23.24 -5.51
CA PRO A 103 -11.14 -23.83 -5.46
C PRO A 103 -10.07 -22.73 -5.44
N ILE A 104 -9.08 -22.85 -4.56
CA ILE A 104 -7.96 -21.91 -4.45
C ILE A 104 -6.67 -22.50 -5.00
N LEU A 105 -5.80 -21.63 -5.50
CA LEU A 105 -4.53 -21.96 -6.14
C LEU A 105 -3.36 -21.31 -5.40
N SER A 106 -2.17 -21.91 -5.48
CA SER A 106 -0.94 -21.34 -4.94
C SER A 106 0.27 -21.90 -5.67
N ALA A 107 1.46 -21.37 -5.38
CA ALA A 107 2.72 -21.96 -5.86
C ALA A 107 2.83 -23.43 -5.46
N SER A 108 2.45 -23.76 -4.23
CA SER A 108 2.47 -25.13 -3.68
C SER A 108 1.22 -25.39 -2.82
N ALA A 109 0.92 -26.66 -2.55
CA ALA A 109 -0.25 -27.08 -1.76
C ALA A 109 -0.03 -26.88 -0.25
N VAL A 110 0.31 -25.64 0.16
CA VAL A 110 0.55 -25.25 1.56
C VAL A 110 -0.57 -24.33 2.02
N PRO A 111 -1.45 -24.73 2.96
CA PRO A 111 -2.53 -23.89 3.45
C PRO A 111 -2.00 -22.72 4.29
N TYR A 112 -2.80 -21.63 4.45
CA TYR A 112 -2.40 -20.48 5.25
C TYR A 112 -2.50 -20.77 6.75
N PHE A 113 -3.64 -21.29 7.21
CA PHE A 113 -3.85 -21.84 8.55
C PHE A 113 -4.10 -23.34 8.48
N PRO A 114 -3.94 -24.09 9.58
CA PRO A 114 -4.29 -25.52 9.62
C PRO A 114 -5.73 -25.82 9.23
N HIS A 115 -6.64 -24.89 9.47
CA HIS A 115 -8.07 -25.00 9.15
C HIS A 115 -8.45 -24.36 7.80
N SER A 116 -7.53 -23.69 7.11
CA SER A 116 -7.77 -23.12 5.79
C SER A 116 -7.94 -24.21 4.74
N GLN A 117 -8.68 -23.90 3.68
CA GLN A 117 -8.70 -24.73 2.49
C GLN A 117 -7.27 -24.97 1.98
N VAL A 118 -6.94 -26.23 1.67
CA VAL A 118 -5.63 -26.56 1.06
C VAL A 118 -5.66 -26.12 -0.41
N PRO A 119 -4.77 -25.21 -0.83
CA PRO A 119 -4.73 -24.79 -2.22
C PRO A 119 -4.18 -25.91 -3.11
N ARG A 120 -4.61 -25.97 -4.36
CA ARG A 120 -3.97 -26.78 -5.37
C ARG A 120 -2.71 -26.07 -5.87
N ALA A 121 -1.60 -26.80 -5.98
CA ALA A 121 -0.39 -26.30 -6.65
C ALA A 121 -0.70 -25.98 -8.13
N MET A 122 -0.28 -24.81 -8.60
CA MET A 122 -0.52 -24.40 -9.98
C MET A 122 0.26 -25.24 -10.97
N THR A 123 -0.44 -25.63 -12.03
CA THR A 123 0.16 -26.17 -13.26
C THR A 123 0.60 -25.01 -14.18
N ARG A 124 1.37 -25.30 -15.23
CA ARG A 124 1.70 -24.29 -16.26
C ARG A 124 0.44 -23.71 -16.90
N ALA A 125 -0.58 -24.51 -17.17
CA ALA A 125 -1.84 -24.04 -17.74
C ALA A 125 -2.57 -23.08 -16.80
N ASP A 126 -2.54 -23.31 -15.48
CA ASP A 126 -3.09 -22.34 -14.50
C ASP A 126 -2.30 -21.03 -14.51
N MET A 127 -0.97 -21.11 -14.58
CA MET A 127 -0.10 -19.93 -14.65
C MET A 127 -0.39 -19.10 -15.91
N ASP A 128 -0.55 -19.75 -17.06
CA ASP A 128 -0.88 -19.07 -18.32
C ASP A 128 -2.25 -18.39 -18.24
N ARG A 129 -3.29 -19.11 -17.76
CA ARG A 129 -4.62 -18.53 -17.58
C ARG A 129 -4.59 -17.29 -16.68
N ILE A 130 -3.99 -17.42 -15.49
CA ILE A 130 -3.98 -16.30 -14.53
C ILE A 130 -3.14 -15.13 -15.04
N ARG A 131 -2.02 -15.36 -15.72
CA ARG A 131 -1.28 -14.30 -16.39
C ARG A 131 -2.19 -13.55 -17.39
N ASP A 132 -2.97 -14.29 -18.18
CA ASP A 132 -3.87 -13.71 -19.16
C ASP A 132 -5.04 -12.96 -18.51
N ASP A 133 -5.53 -13.41 -17.32
CA ASP A 133 -6.50 -12.67 -16.50
C ASP A 133 -5.92 -11.33 -16.01
N PHE A 134 -4.65 -11.30 -15.57
CA PHE A 134 -3.95 -10.04 -15.22
C PHE A 134 -3.84 -9.11 -16.44
N VAL A 135 -3.53 -9.63 -17.61
CA VAL A 135 -3.46 -8.83 -18.86
C VAL A 135 -4.83 -8.29 -19.24
N ALA A 136 -5.89 -9.10 -19.12
CA ALA A 136 -7.26 -8.65 -19.41
C ALA A 136 -7.69 -7.53 -18.44
N ALA A 137 -7.43 -7.68 -17.15
CA ALA A 137 -7.71 -6.65 -16.15
C ALA A 137 -6.88 -5.37 -16.39
N THR A 138 -5.62 -5.49 -16.80
CA THR A 138 -4.76 -4.35 -17.18
C THR A 138 -5.38 -3.54 -18.33
N ARG A 139 -5.86 -4.20 -19.38
CA ARG A 139 -6.52 -3.52 -20.51
C ARG A 139 -7.83 -2.84 -20.08
N ARG A 140 -8.60 -3.46 -19.16
CA ARG A 140 -9.80 -2.85 -18.59
C ARG A 140 -9.45 -1.61 -17.76
N ALA A 141 -8.38 -1.67 -16.95
CA ALA A 141 -7.89 -0.53 -16.18
C ALA A 141 -7.50 0.67 -17.06
N GLU A 142 -6.89 0.40 -18.22
CA GLU A 142 -6.58 1.44 -19.20
C GLU A 142 -7.87 2.10 -19.73
N ARG A 143 -8.88 1.29 -20.12
CA ARG A 143 -10.17 1.82 -20.60
C ARG A 143 -10.93 2.58 -19.52
N CYS A 144 -10.82 2.19 -18.25
CA CYS A 144 -11.35 2.96 -17.12
C CYS A 144 -10.67 4.32 -16.95
N GLY A 145 -9.46 4.52 -17.50
CA GLY A 145 -8.71 5.77 -17.40
C GLY A 145 -7.81 5.88 -16.19
N PHE A 146 -7.49 4.79 -15.47
CA PHE A 146 -6.52 4.81 -14.36
C PHE A 146 -5.18 5.42 -14.78
N ASP A 147 -4.55 6.15 -13.87
CA ASP A 147 -3.28 6.84 -14.09
C ASP A 147 -2.08 5.91 -13.89
N MET A 148 -2.21 4.92 -13.01
CA MET A 148 -1.13 4.01 -12.59
C MET A 148 -1.69 2.62 -12.31
N LEU A 149 -0.87 1.59 -12.46
CA LEU A 149 -1.14 0.22 -12.01
C LEU A 149 -0.17 -0.20 -10.91
N GLU A 150 -0.64 -1.11 -10.05
CA GLU A 150 0.20 -1.83 -9.12
C GLU A 150 -0.06 -3.33 -9.21
N LEU A 151 1.01 -4.12 -9.34
CA LEU A 151 0.96 -5.58 -9.23
C LEU A 151 1.15 -6.00 -7.78
N HIS A 152 0.19 -6.72 -7.22
CA HIS A 152 0.27 -7.21 -5.84
C HIS A 152 1.10 -8.50 -5.74
N CYS A 153 2.34 -8.39 -5.26
CA CYS A 153 3.28 -9.49 -5.02
C CYS A 153 3.63 -9.66 -3.52
N ALA A 154 2.71 -9.28 -2.61
CA ALA A 154 2.96 -9.26 -1.17
C ALA A 154 1.96 -10.11 -0.38
N HIS A 155 2.14 -10.16 0.95
CA HIS A 155 1.18 -10.61 1.96
C HIS A 155 0.73 -12.07 1.85
N GLY A 156 1.56 -12.93 1.25
CA GLY A 156 1.24 -14.36 1.08
C GLY A 156 0.12 -14.66 0.09
N TYR A 157 -0.28 -13.66 -0.72
CA TYR A 157 -1.19 -13.85 -1.85
C TYR A 157 -0.52 -14.61 -2.99
N LEU A 158 -1.20 -14.81 -4.12
CA LEU A 158 -0.76 -15.76 -5.14
C LEU A 158 0.68 -15.53 -5.59
N LEU A 159 1.05 -14.33 -6.03
CA LEU A 159 2.38 -14.05 -6.55
C LEU A 159 3.43 -14.05 -5.43
N ALA A 160 3.08 -13.55 -4.23
CA ALA A 160 3.94 -13.67 -3.05
C ALA A 160 4.22 -15.13 -2.68
N SER A 161 3.26 -16.04 -2.92
CA SER A 161 3.45 -17.47 -2.63
C SER A 161 4.56 -18.12 -3.48
N PHE A 162 4.88 -17.54 -4.64
CA PHE A 162 6.04 -17.96 -5.43
C PHE A 162 7.34 -17.38 -4.87
N LEU A 163 7.35 -16.16 -4.35
CA LEU A 163 8.55 -15.46 -3.90
C LEU A 163 9.10 -16.03 -2.60
N SER A 164 8.24 -16.33 -1.62
CA SER A 164 8.68 -16.82 -0.32
C SER A 164 9.05 -18.31 -0.34
N PRO A 165 10.21 -18.70 0.21
CA PRO A 165 10.58 -20.10 0.35
C PRO A 165 9.68 -20.86 1.34
N LEU A 166 8.98 -20.17 2.25
CA LEU A 166 8.03 -20.78 3.19
C LEU A 166 6.75 -21.30 2.52
N THR A 167 6.45 -20.81 1.32
CA THR A 167 5.21 -21.12 0.60
C THR A 167 5.46 -21.73 -0.77
N ASN A 168 6.69 -21.66 -1.27
CA ASN A 168 7.12 -22.23 -2.53
C ASN A 168 8.07 -23.41 -2.26
N ILE A 169 7.50 -24.62 -2.20
CA ILE A 169 8.24 -25.88 -2.04
C ILE A 169 8.32 -26.65 -3.36
N ARG A 170 8.24 -25.95 -4.52
CA ARG A 170 8.36 -26.53 -5.85
C ARG A 170 9.78 -27.01 -6.13
N ASP A 171 9.90 -28.09 -6.88
CA ASP A 171 11.16 -28.67 -7.35
C ASP A 171 11.40 -28.46 -8.86
N ASP A 172 10.50 -27.70 -9.52
CA ASP A 172 10.62 -27.31 -10.92
C ASP A 172 11.31 -25.94 -11.10
N GLU A 173 11.30 -25.43 -12.32
CA GLU A 173 11.90 -24.16 -12.72
C GLU A 173 11.30 -22.90 -12.05
N TYR A 174 10.23 -23.05 -11.24
CA TYR A 174 9.56 -22.00 -10.48
C TYR A 174 9.85 -22.07 -8.97
N GLY A 175 10.66 -23.03 -8.51
CA GLY A 175 10.99 -23.26 -7.11
C GLY A 175 12.47 -23.22 -6.76
N GLY A 176 12.79 -23.33 -5.48
CA GLY A 176 14.16 -23.36 -4.98
C GLY A 176 14.83 -21.99 -4.93
N ARG A 177 15.81 -21.71 -5.78
CA ARG A 177 16.58 -20.46 -5.79
C ARG A 177 15.72 -19.25 -6.13
N ILE A 178 16.15 -18.06 -5.67
CA ILE A 178 15.38 -16.81 -5.83
C ILE A 178 15.08 -16.49 -7.31
N GLU A 179 16.01 -16.78 -8.22
CA GLU A 179 15.81 -16.54 -9.65
C GLU A 179 14.67 -17.37 -10.24
N ASN A 180 14.48 -18.59 -9.74
CA ASN A 180 13.37 -19.45 -10.11
C ASN A 180 12.05 -18.97 -9.49
N ARG A 181 12.09 -18.63 -8.19
CA ARG A 181 10.92 -18.10 -7.46
C ARG A 181 10.40 -16.78 -8.05
N LEU A 182 11.26 -15.97 -8.62
CA LEU A 182 10.95 -14.73 -9.34
C LEU A 182 10.32 -14.95 -10.72
N ARG A 183 10.55 -16.10 -11.36
CA ARG A 183 10.19 -16.33 -12.77
C ARG A 183 8.73 -16.03 -13.05
N TYR A 184 7.79 -16.63 -12.32
CA TYR A 184 6.37 -16.42 -12.59
C TYR A 184 5.88 -15.01 -12.25
N PRO A 185 6.20 -14.40 -11.09
CA PRO A 185 5.89 -12.99 -10.84
C PRO A 185 6.40 -12.03 -11.92
N LEU A 186 7.60 -12.26 -12.47
CA LEU A 186 8.15 -11.47 -13.56
C LEU A 186 7.46 -11.72 -14.90
N GLU A 187 7.05 -12.96 -15.20
CA GLU A 187 6.23 -13.29 -16.39
C GLU A 187 4.91 -12.49 -16.36
N VAL A 188 4.23 -12.45 -15.21
CA VAL A 188 3.00 -11.68 -15.03
C VAL A 188 3.27 -10.18 -15.19
N PHE A 189 4.29 -9.66 -14.50
CA PHE A 189 4.64 -8.24 -14.58
C PHE A 189 4.96 -7.81 -16.01
N ALA A 190 5.81 -8.56 -16.72
CA ALA A 190 6.19 -8.26 -18.09
C ALA A 190 5.00 -8.27 -19.06
N ALA A 191 4.08 -9.24 -18.89
CA ALA A 191 2.86 -9.32 -19.70
C ALA A 191 1.91 -8.14 -19.44
N MET A 192 1.75 -7.72 -18.17
CA MET A 192 1.00 -6.53 -17.81
C MET A 192 1.67 -5.26 -18.33
N ARG A 193 3.00 -5.12 -18.17
CA ARG A 193 3.76 -3.95 -18.66
C ARG A 193 3.64 -3.80 -20.17
N ALA A 194 3.64 -4.89 -20.91
CA ALA A 194 3.44 -4.88 -22.36
C ALA A 194 2.02 -4.46 -22.77
N ALA A 195 1.03 -4.70 -21.92
CA ALA A 195 -0.38 -4.30 -22.16
C ALA A 195 -0.73 -2.91 -21.63
N TRP A 196 0.09 -2.33 -20.75
CA TRP A 196 -0.12 -1.01 -20.15
C TRP A 196 0.64 0.08 -20.91
N PRO A 197 0.07 1.28 -21.14
CA PRO A 197 0.75 2.35 -21.88
C PRO A 197 2.11 2.69 -21.28
N ALA A 198 3.14 2.77 -22.10
CA ALA A 198 4.52 3.04 -21.66
C ALA A 198 4.66 4.38 -20.92
N ALA A 199 3.81 5.36 -21.22
CA ALA A 199 3.81 6.67 -20.57
C ALA A 199 3.14 6.69 -19.18
N LYS A 200 2.47 5.59 -18.80
CA LYS A 200 1.83 5.48 -17.48
C LYS A 200 2.66 4.61 -16.55
N PRO A 201 2.90 5.03 -15.29
CA PRO A 201 3.70 4.29 -14.35
C PRO A 201 3.04 2.96 -13.93
N MET A 202 3.89 2.02 -13.53
CA MET A 202 3.50 0.73 -12.98
C MET A 202 4.39 0.37 -11.80
N SER A 203 3.78 0.09 -10.64
CA SER A 203 4.46 -0.35 -9.43
C SER A 203 4.27 -1.83 -9.16
N VAL A 204 5.08 -2.32 -8.22
CA VAL A 204 4.92 -3.64 -7.60
C VAL A 204 4.89 -3.50 -6.09
N ARG A 205 3.94 -4.15 -5.43
CA ARG A 205 3.95 -4.27 -3.97
C ARG A 205 4.57 -5.59 -3.55
N ILE A 206 5.56 -5.54 -2.66
CA ILE A 206 6.27 -6.71 -2.16
C ILE A 206 6.20 -6.83 -0.63
N SER A 207 6.37 -8.03 -0.10
CA SER A 207 6.75 -8.25 1.31
C SER A 207 8.25 -8.38 1.39
N ALA A 208 8.91 -7.40 1.98
CA ALA A 208 10.37 -7.34 2.06
C ALA A 208 10.97 -8.43 2.99
N THR A 209 10.20 -8.89 3.96
CA THR A 209 10.54 -9.98 4.87
C THR A 209 9.28 -10.74 5.27
N ASP A 210 9.42 -12.02 5.60
CA ASP A 210 8.32 -12.85 6.12
C ASP A 210 8.20 -12.82 7.65
N TRP A 211 9.13 -12.17 8.36
CA TRP A 211 9.20 -12.14 9.82
C TRP A 211 9.29 -13.55 10.44
N LYS A 212 9.96 -14.45 9.75
CA LYS A 212 10.13 -15.84 10.16
C LYS A 212 11.44 -16.41 9.61
N ASP A 213 12.11 -17.22 10.42
CA ASP A 213 13.29 -17.95 10.01
C ASP A 213 13.00 -18.86 8.81
N GLY A 214 13.94 -18.91 7.87
CA GLY A 214 13.76 -19.64 6.61
C GLY A 214 12.89 -18.92 5.58
N GLY A 215 12.38 -17.71 5.89
CA GLY A 215 11.66 -16.84 4.95
C GLY A 215 12.58 -15.95 4.12
N LEU A 216 11.99 -14.92 3.52
CA LEU A 216 12.72 -13.92 2.72
C LEU A 216 13.76 -13.19 3.56
N THR A 217 15.00 -13.17 3.06
CA THR A 217 16.14 -12.42 3.60
C THR A 217 16.22 -11.03 2.98
N ASP A 218 17.05 -10.13 3.57
CA ASP A 218 17.34 -8.82 2.96
C ASP A 218 18.01 -8.98 1.58
N GLY A 219 18.82 -10.01 1.40
CA GLY A 219 19.40 -10.36 0.09
C GLY A 219 18.34 -10.76 -0.94
N ASP A 220 17.35 -11.58 -0.55
CA ASP A 220 16.21 -11.92 -1.41
C ASP A 220 15.40 -10.64 -1.73
N CYS A 221 15.15 -9.79 -0.76
CA CYS A 221 14.43 -8.53 -0.94
C CYS A 221 15.10 -7.63 -1.99
N LEU A 222 16.41 -7.43 -1.89
CA LEU A 222 17.19 -6.67 -2.87
C LEU A 222 17.20 -7.34 -4.25
N ALA A 223 17.29 -8.67 -4.32
CA ALA A 223 17.21 -9.41 -5.58
C ALA A 223 15.84 -9.23 -6.25
N ILE A 224 14.76 -9.30 -5.49
CA ILE A 224 13.40 -9.04 -5.96
C ILE A 224 13.28 -7.62 -6.52
N ALA A 225 13.70 -6.60 -5.75
CA ALA A 225 13.62 -5.21 -6.16
C ALA A 225 14.42 -4.93 -7.44
N ARG A 226 15.66 -5.44 -7.55
CA ARG A 226 16.51 -5.31 -8.75
C ARG A 226 15.91 -6.02 -9.96
N ALA A 227 15.31 -7.20 -9.77
CA ALA A 227 14.68 -7.94 -10.87
C ALA A 227 13.47 -7.19 -11.44
N PHE A 228 12.61 -6.62 -10.59
CA PHE A 228 11.51 -5.78 -11.06
C PHE A 228 11.99 -4.45 -11.65
N ALA A 229 13.06 -3.84 -11.12
CA ALA A 229 13.68 -2.66 -11.72
C ALA A 229 14.17 -2.95 -13.14
N ALA A 230 14.86 -4.08 -13.34
CA ALA A 230 15.30 -4.52 -14.67
C ALA A 230 14.14 -4.83 -15.63
N ALA A 231 12.98 -5.24 -15.08
CA ALA A 231 11.76 -5.46 -15.84
C ALA A 231 10.97 -4.17 -16.15
N GLY A 232 11.42 -3.00 -15.66
CA GLY A 232 10.81 -1.70 -15.95
C GLY A 232 9.71 -1.29 -14.96
N VAL A 233 9.84 -1.67 -13.68
CA VAL A 233 9.00 -1.09 -12.63
C VAL A 233 9.41 0.36 -12.36
N ASP A 234 8.42 1.22 -12.15
CA ASP A 234 8.65 2.64 -11.84
C ASP A 234 8.75 2.90 -10.33
N LEU A 235 8.12 2.05 -9.51
CA LEU A 235 8.04 2.22 -8.06
C LEU A 235 7.87 0.86 -7.36
N VAL A 236 8.56 0.65 -6.24
CA VAL A 236 8.34 -0.49 -5.35
C VAL A 236 7.57 -0.02 -4.10
N ASP A 237 6.35 -0.53 -3.89
CA ASP A 237 5.58 -0.36 -2.65
C ASP A 237 6.04 -1.41 -1.64
N VAL A 238 6.67 -0.94 -0.56
CA VAL A 238 7.40 -1.79 0.39
C VAL A 238 6.55 -2.09 1.61
N SER A 239 6.06 -3.33 1.69
CA SER A 239 5.37 -3.90 2.85
C SER A 239 6.18 -5.05 3.44
N THR A 240 5.64 -5.74 4.46
CA THR A 240 6.28 -6.91 5.09
C THR A 240 5.26 -7.91 5.57
N GLY A 241 5.68 -9.17 5.69
CA GLY A 241 4.96 -10.24 6.39
C GLY A 241 3.66 -10.68 5.74
N GLN A 242 2.81 -11.24 6.59
CA GLN A 242 1.51 -11.84 6.24
C GLN A 242 1.59 -13.06 5.33
N THR A 243 2.78 -13.60 5.16
CA THR A 243 3.04 -14.79 4.33
C THR A 243 2.63 -16.06 5.05
N VAL A 244 2.94 -16.16 6.35
CA VAL A 244 2.60 -17.29 7.22
C VAL A 244 1.99 -16.78 8.52
N GLN A 245 1.19 -17.63 9.17
CA GLN A 245 0.43 -17.23 10.36
C GLN A 245 1.29 -17.09 11.64
N ASP A 246 2.37 -17.85 11.71
CA ASP A 246 3.30 -17.91 12.83
C ASP A 246 4.53 -17.00 12.64
N ALA A 247 4.37 -15.97 11.82
CA ALA A 247 5.33 -14.87 11.71
C ALA A 247 5.37 -14.03 12.99
N GLU A 248 6.54 -13.52 13.35
CA GLU A 248 6.77 -12.71 14.56
C GLU A 248 7.17 -11.27 14.21
N PRO A 249 6.25 -10.46 13.66
CA PRO A 249 6.58 -9.10 13.25
C PRO A 249 6.82 -8.18 14.46
N VAL A 250 7.88 -7.40 14.39
CA VAL A 250 8.16 -6.35 15.38
C VAL A 250 7.45 -5.07 14.96
N TYR A 251 6.22 -4.89 15.45
CA TYR A 251 5.43 -3.70 15.16
C TYR A 251 5.92 -2.48 15.97
N GLY A 252 6.14 -1.38 15.28
CA GLY A 252 6.49 -0.10 15.86
C GLY A 252 6.13 1.04 14.90
N ARG A 253 6.40 2.28 15.29
CA ARG A 253 6.22 3.41 14.37
C ARG A 253 7.19 3.28 13.19
N MET A 254 6.67 3.39 11.96
CA MET A 254 7.48 3.38 10.73
C MET A 254 8.26 2.05 10.55
N PHE A 255 7.73 0.91 11.06
CA PHE A 255 8.46 -0.35 11.18
C PHE A 255 8.90 -0.95 9.83
N GLN A 256 8.30 -0.57 8.71
CA GLN A 256 8.67 -1.04 7.37
C GLN A 256 9.62 -0.08 6.62
N VAL A 257 9.85 1.12 7.15
CA VAL A 257 10.73 2.13 6.52
C VAL A 257 12.17 1.65 6.32
N PRO A 258 12.80 0.84 7.20
CA PRO A 258 14.16 0.33 6.95
C PRO A 258 14.31 -0.39 5.60
N TRP A 259 13.32 -1.18 5.17
CA TRP A 259 13.36 -1.87 3.90
C TRP A 259 13.12 -0.95 2.70
N SER A 260 12.26 0.06 2.81
CA SER A 260 12.12 1.04 1.73
C SER A 260 13.39 1.86 1.55
N ASP A 261 14.07 2.21 2.65
CA ASP A 261 15.38 2.85 2.67
C ASP A 261 16.44 1.99 1.97
N MET A 262 16.55 0.73 2.38
CA MET A 262 17.47 -0.24 1.79
C MET A 262 17.24 -0.42 0.28
N ILE A 263 16.00 -0.67 -0.15
CA ILE A 263 15.67 -0.85 -1.57
C ILE A 263 16.01 0.42 -2.36
N ARG A 264 15.59 1.58 -1.87
CA ARG A 264 15.84 2.85 -2.54
C ARG A 264 17.33 3.12 -2.74
N ASN A 265 18.12 2.92 -1.70
CA ASN A 265 19.52 3.34 -1.68
C ASN A 265 20.49 2.26 -2.18
N GLU A 266 20.12 0.96 -2.11
CA GLU A 266 20.99 -0.14 -2.54
C GLU A 266 20.54 -0.82 -3.85
N ALA A 267 19.24 -0.84 -4.16
CA ALA A 267 18.75 -1.32 -5.45
C ALA A 267 18.57 -0.18 -6.48
N GLY A 268 18.56 1.10 -6.04
CA GLY A 268 18.50 2.26 -6.92
C GLY A 268 17.14 2.43 -7.64
N VAL A 269 16.04 1.96 -7.03
CA VAL A 269 14.68 2.08 -7.55
C VAL A 269 13.83 2.92 -6.61
N ALA A 270 12.94 3.75 -7.16
CA ALA A 270 12.03 4.56 -6.35
C ALA A 270 11.14 3.69 -5.46
N THR A 271 10.90 4.15 -4.22
CA THR A 271 10.11 3.40 -3.24
C THR A 271 8.95 4.21 -2.67
N MET A 272 7.90 3.49 -2.33
CA MET A 272 6.83 3.96 -1.45
C MET A 272 6.86 3.13 -0.17
N CYS A 273 6.89 3.79 0.98
CA CYS A 273 6.82 3.11 2.26
C CYS A 273 5.43 3.21 2.88
N VAL A 274 5.08 2.19 3.65
CA VAL A 274 3.85 2.10 4.44
C VAL A 274 4.19 1.45 5.79
N GLY A 275 3.33 1.53 6.77
CA GLY A 275 3.45 0.77 8.02
C GLY A 275 3.58 1.65 9.26
N ASN A 276 2.44 1.82 9.94
CA ASN A 276 2.31 2.59 11.19
C ASN A 276 2.92 4.01 11.12
N ILE A 277 2.71 4.67 9.97
CA ILE A 277 3.00 6.08 9.76
C ILE A 277 1.67 6.82 9.99
N THR A 278 1.61 7.71 10.98
CA THR A 278 0.34 8.27 11.48
C THR A 278 0.28 9.78 11.50
N THR A 279 1.41 10.47 11.29
CA THR A 279 1.50 11.93 11.34
C THR A 279 2.23 12.50 10.13
N ALA A 280 1.93 13.76 9.81
CA ALA A 280 2.62 14.50 8.76
C ALA A 280 4.12 14.70 9.06
N ASP A 281 4.50 14.85 10.35
CA ASP A 281 5.92 14.94 10.75
C ASP A 281 6.71 13.68 10.41
N GLN A 282 6.11 12.48 10.61
CA GLN A 282 6.73 11.22 10.21
C GLN A 282 6.91 11.13 8.71
N VAL A 283 5.89 11.55 7.93
CA VAL A 283 5.99 11.61 6.45
C VAL A 283 7.15 12.51 6.03
N ASN A 284 7.21 13.73 6.55
CA ASN A 284 8.28 14.68 6.22
C ASN A 284 9.67 14.17 6.63
N THR A 285 9.76 13.49 7.76
CA THR A 285 11.04 12.89 8.23
C THR A 285 11.52 11.80 7.26
N ILE A 286 10.62 10.93 6.81
CA ILE A 286 10.95 9.84 5.87
C ILE A 286 11.43 10.42 4.53
N LEU A 287 10.66 11.35 3.97
CA LEU A 287 10.97 11.96 2.67
C LEU A 287 12.22 12.84 2.75
N GLY A 288 12.33 13.69 3.77
CA GLY A 288 13.47 14.58 3.96
C GLY A 288 14.78 13.86 4.24
N ALA A 289 14.74 12.67 4.82
CA ALA A 289 15.91 11.82 5.01
C ALA A 289 16.24 10.92 3.81
N GLY A 290 15.47 10.99 2.71
CA GLY A 290 15.69 10.19 1.51
C GLY A 290 15.45 8.68 1.70
N ARG A 291 14.55 8.31 2.62
CA ARG A 291 14.28 6.90 2.96
C ARG A 291 13.16 6.27 2.13
N ALA A 292 12.40 7.09 1.44
CA ALA A 292 11.39 6.72 0.45
C ALA A 292 11.14 7.93 -0.47
N ASP A 293 10.51 7.69 -1.62
CA ASP A 293 10.08 8.74 -2.56
C ASP A 293 8.60 9.10 -2.35
N LEU A 294 7.80 8.15 -1.91
CA LEU A 294 6.39 8.31 -1.54
C LEU A 294 6.10 7.65 -0.19
N VAL A 295 5.03 8.11 0.46
CA VAL A 295 4.54 7.53 1.72
C VAL A 295 3.05 7.22 1.58
N ALA A 296 2.68 5.95 1.78
CA ALA A 296 1.30 5.50 1.77
C ALA A 296 0.72 5.48 3.20
N LEU A 297 -0.48 6.03 3.33
CA LEU A 297 -1.23 6.11 4.59
C LEU A 297 -2.60 5.46 4.41
N ALA A 298 -2.92 4.44 5.23
CA ALA A 298 -4.25 3.81 5.22
C ALA A 298 -5.10 4.29 6.42
N ARG A 299 -4.78 3.83 7.63
CA ARG A 299 -5.58 4.11 8.84
C ARG A 299 -5.78 5.60 9.12
N PRO A 300 -4.80 6.50 8.93
CA PRO A 300 -5.04 7.94 9.07
C PRO A 300 -6.12 8.46 8.13
N HIS A 301 -6.14 8.00 6.87
CA HIS A 301 -7.17 8.36 5.91
C HIS A 301 -8.52 7.66 6.13
N LEU A 302 -8.56 6.51 6.83
CA LEU A 302 -9.83 5.91 7.28
C LEU A 302 -10.49 6.78 8.35
N ALA A 303 -9.70 7.27 9.32
CA ALA A 303 -10.17 8.13 10.38
C ALA A 303 -10.48 9.57 9.91
N ASN A 304 -9.67 10.10 8.98
CA ASN A 304 -9.82 11.45 8.43
C ASN A 304 -9.57 11.47 6.92
N PRO A 305 -10.60 11.42 6.09
CA PRO A 305 -10.46 11.48 4.63
C PRO A 305 -9.68 12.71 4.13
N SER A 306 -9.76 13.83 4.86
CA SER A 306 -9.06 15.08 4.56
C SER A 306 -7.72 15.24 5.28
N PHE A 307 -7.09 14.12 5.67
CA PHE A 307 -5.80 14.12 6.37
C PHE A 307 -4.75 14.99 5.65
N THR A 308 -4.66 14.92 4.34
CA THR A 308 -3.68 15.69 3.55
C THR A 308 -3.96 17.20 3.60
N LEU A 309 -5.22 17.63 3.53
CA LEU A 309 -5.59 19.04 3.72
C LEU A 309 -5.24 19.55 5.12
N HIS A 310 -5.47 18.74 6.17
CA HIS A 310 -5.08 19.08 7.54
C HIS A 310 -3.55 19.17 7.69
N ALA A 311 -2.80 18.23 7.09
CA ALA A 311 -1.34 18.29 7.08
C ALA A 311 -0.82 19.55 6.38
N ALA A 312 -1.38 19.91 5.22
CA ALA A 312 -1.05 21.13 4.51
C ALA A 312 -1.31 22.38 5.37
N ALA A 313 -2.44 22.44 6.07
CA ALA A 313 -2.76 23.54 6.98
C ALA A 313 -1.78 23.61 8.16
N GLN A 314 -1.40 22.48 8.74
CA GLN A 314 -0.41 22.40 9.81
C GLN A 314 0.96 22.99 9.40
N TYR A 315 1.36 22.80 8.14
CA TYR A 315 2.62 23.34 7.61
C TYR A 315 2.47 24.68 6.89
N GLY A 316 1.27 25.26 6.84
CA GLY A 316 1.02 26.54 6.18
C GLY A 316 1.07 26.46 4.65
N VAL A 317 0.93 25.29 4.06
CA VAL A 317 0.87 25.09 2.60
C VAL A 317 -0.51 25.52 2.10
N ARG A 318 -0.54 26.58 1.26
CA ARG A 318 -1.78 27.21 0.81
C ARG A 318 -2.25 26.76 -0.57
N ASP A 319 -1.33 26.34 -1.41
CA ASP A 319 -1.56 25.99 -2.83
C ASP A 319 -1.99 24.54 -3.06
N ILE A 320 -2.24 23.79 -1.97
CA ILE A 320 -2.81 22.43 -2.10
C ILE A 320 -4.15 22.47 -2.84
N ALA A 321 -4.30 21.58 -3.81
CA ALA A 321 -5.53 21.45 -4.58
C ALA A 321 -6.72 21.08 -3.70
N CYS A 322 -7.87 21.71 -3.98
CA CYS A 322 -9.13 21.47 -3.31
C CYS A 322 -10.27 21.75 -4.30
N PRO A 323 -11.33 20.93 -4.32
CA PRO A 323 -12.50 21.22 -5.14
C PRO A 323 -13.08 22.61 -4.87
N PRO A 324 -13.53 23.37 -5.90
CA PRO A 324 -14.07 24.72 -5.71
C PRO A 324 -15.20 24.81 -4.67
N GLN A 325 -16.00 23.75 -4.57
CA GLN A 325 -17.11 23.65 -3.60
C GLN A 325 -16.63 23.65 -2.14
N TYR A 326 -15.36 23.32 -1.87
CA TYR A 326 -14.79 23.21 -0.53
C TYR A 326 -13.79 24.31 -0.17
N LEU A 327 -13.60 25.32 -1.05
CA LEU A 327 -12.63 26.41 -0.83
C LEU A 327 -12.88 27.16 0.48
N TRP A 328 -14.15 27.44 0.85
CA TRP A 328 -14.48 28.08 2.12
C TRP A 328 -14.02 27.27 3.34
N GLY A 329 -14.15 25.94 3.26
CA GLY A 329 -13.67 25.02 4.30
C GLY A 329 -12.15 25.00 4.38
N LYS A 330 -11.45 24.92 3.24
CA LYS A 330 -10.00 25.01 3.15
C LYS A 330 -9.46 26.30 3.76
N ASP A 331 -10.05 27.44 3.39
CA ASP A 331 -9.62 28.75 3.90
C ASP A 331 -9.86 28.91 5.41
N ALA A 332 -10.98 28.38 5.91
CA ALA A 332 -11.24 28.32 7.35
C ALA A 332 -10.22 27.46 8.09
N LEU A 333 -9.90 26.27 7.55
CA LEU A 333 -8.90 25.37 8.10
C LEU A 333 -7.52 26.03 8.19
N LEU A 334 -7.07 26.67 7.13
CA LEU A 334 -5.78 27.39 7.10
C LEU A 334 -5.73 28.54 8.11
N ARG A 335 -6.80 29.33 8.22
CA ARG A 335 -6.88 30.44 9.23
C ARG A 335 -6.83 29.89 10.65
N ASN A 336 -7.59 28.82 10.95
CA ASN A 336 -7.65 28.24 12.28
C ASN A 336 -6.31 27.63 12.69
N ALA A 337 -5.65 26.87 11.80
CA ALA A 337 -4.32 26.31 12.05
C ALA A 337 -3.28 27.41 12.33
N SER A 338 -3.33 28.53 11.59
CA SER A 338 -2.43 29.66 11.83
C SER A 338 -2.65 30.34 13.19
N ARG A 339 -3.90 30.46 13.63
CA ARG A 339 -4.24 31.02 14.97
C ARG A 339 -3.75 30.08 16.07
N GLU A 340 -4.06 28.80 15.97
CA GLU A 340 -3.63 27.81 16.96
C GLU A 340 -2.10 27.79 17.11
N GLN A 341 -1.36 27.86 16.02
CA GLN A 341 0.10 27.94 16.05
C GLN A 341 0.60 29.22 16.73
N ALA A 342 -0.08 30.38 16.52
CA ALA A 342 0.27 31.64 17.19
C ALA A 342 0.03 31.53 18.69
N ASP A 343 -1.12 31.00 19.10
CA ASP A 343 -1.48 30.80 20.50
C ASP A 343 -0.50 29.86 21.22
N LEU A 344 -0.12 28.74 20.56
CA LEU A 344 0.88 27.81 21.10
C LEU A 344 2.27 28.46 21.24
N ARG A 345 2.68 29.32 20.30
CA ARG A 345 3.95 30.06 20.41
C ARG A 345 3.91 31.02 21.60
N GLU A 346 2.83 31.75 21.80
CA GLU A 346 2.65 32.67 22.93
C GLU A 346 2.70 31.93 24.27
N LEU A 347 1.98 30.81 24.39
CA LEU A 347 2.02 29.95 25.58
C LEU A 347 3.42 29.42 25.89
N ARG A 348 4.17 28.99 24.86
CA ARG A 348 5.56 28.53 25.03
C ARG A 348 6.49 29.64 25.47
N LEU A 349 6.29 30.87 25.00
CA LEU A 349 7.06 32.05 25.44
C LEU A 349 6.78 32.38 26.90
N LYS A 350 5.51 32.31 27.32
CA LYS A 350 5.10 32.54 28.71
C LYS A 350 5.60 31.44 29.67
N ALA A 351 5.69 30.21 29.20
CA ALA A 351 6.15 29.07 29.99
C ALA A 351 7.68 28.96 30.09
N ARG A 352 8.48 29.73 29.37
CA ARG A 352 9.93 29.75 29.54
C ARG A 352 10.26 30.28 30.94
N PRO A 353 11.06 29.56 31.76
CA PRO A 353 11.55 30.06 33.03
C PRO A 353 12.26 31.41 32.75
N ARG A 354 11.89 32.45 33.47
CA ARG A 354 12.70 33.66 33.49
C ARG A 354 14.10 33.24 33.89
N SER A 355 15.09 33.46 33.01
CA SER A 355 16.49 33.25 33.38
C SER A 355 16.73 34.07 34.64
N HIS A 356 17.00 33.42 35.76
CA HIS A 356 17.56 34.14 36.90
C HIS A 356 18.89 34.68 36.40
N ALA A 357 18.94 35.99 36.17
CA ALA A 357 20.21 36.69 36.07
C ALA A 357 20.96 36.30 37.40
N PRO A 358 22.22 35.85 37.35
CA PRO A 358 22.96 35.60 38.55
C PRO A 358 22.93 36.91 39.35
N SER A 359 22.49 36.87 40.61
CA SER A 359 22.52 38.01 41.50
C SER A 359 23.98 38.44 41.61
N ALA A 360 24.25 39.72 41.43
CA ALA A 360 25.57 40.32 41.45
C ALA A 360 26.24 40.22 42.86
N ASP A 361 25.58 39.56 43.86
CA ASP A 361 26.04 39.47 45.23
C ASP A 361 26.88 38.22 45.58
N ALA A 362 27.27 37.39 44.62
CA ALA A 362 28.05 36.21 44.87
C ALA A 362 29.59 36.35 44.70
N LEU A 363 30.09 37.57 44.59
CA LEU A 363 31.54 37.84 44.49
C LEU A 363 32.02 38.70 45.66
N VAL A 364 31.82 38.25 46.91
CA VAL A 364 32.61 38.70 48.04
C VAL A 364 33.25 37.49 48.68
N SER A 365 34.46 37.18 48.28
CA SER A 365 35.36 36.33 49.02
C SER A 365 35.91 37.11 50.19
N PRO A 366 35.86 36.64 51.45
CA PRO A 366 36.72 37.16 52.49
C PRO A 366 38.07 36.42 52.38
N ASN A 367 39.12 37.18 52.07
CA ASN A 367 40.45 36.86 52.51
C ASN A 367 40.47 36.78 54.02
N VAL A 368 41.02 35.71 54.59
CA VAL A 368 41.84 35.76 55.83
C VAL A 368 42.57 34.41 55.99
N GLY A 369 43.88 34.51 56.18
CA GLY A 369 44.69 33.87 57.15
C GLY A 369 45.46 32.65 56.75
#